data_a1d3b089f64b66b0d937badc4076e70d
#
_entry.id   a1d3b089f64b66b0d937badc4076e70d
#
_cell.length_a   1.000
_cell.length_b   1.000
_cell.length_c   1.000
_cell.angle_alpha   90.00
_cell.angle_beta   90.00
_cell.angle_gamma   90.00
#
_symmetry.space_group_name_H-M   'P 1'
#
loop_
_entity.id
_entity.type
_entity.pdbx_description
1 polymer ?
#
loop_
_entity_poly.entity_id
_entity_poly.type
_entity_poly.pdbx_seq_one_letter_code
_entity_poly.pdbx_strand_id
1 'polypeptide(L)'
;MNNFVCISAVFLLICNFTTGQAKDSVNFKNLEPYDFHMAWLKADKGMLIDVREPMEYRKNRIKDAINLPSSGNLERAADTINRELVLFVYCTTGYRSKRSAQMLINKGFLRVVNLDGGITAWKKEKFPVDKKRLRGSKK
;
A
#
# COMPACT_ATOMS: atom_id res chain seq x y z
N MET A 1 -11.79 -77.14 -26.80
CA MET A 1 -10.82 -76.64 -25.80
C MET A 1 -10.65 -75.18 -26.12
N ASN A 2 -11.41 -74.33 -25.42
CA ASN A 2 -11.45 -72.86 -25.68
C ASN A 2 -10.72 -72.14 -24.60
N ASN A 3 -9.59 -71.55 -24.99
CA ASN A 3 -8.82 -70.67 -24.11
C ASN A 3 -9.43 -69.26 -24.20
N PHE A 4 -10.13 -68.81 -23.18
CA PHE A 4 -10.53 -67.43 -23.00
C PHE A 4 -9.36 -66.68 -22.35
N VAL A 5 -8.75 -65.80 -23.10
CA VAL A 5 -7.75 -64.82 -22.58
C VAL A 5 -8.55 -63.59 -22.08
N CYS A 6 -8.64 -63.47 -20.75
CA CYS A 6 -9.14 -62.24 -20.14
C CYS A 6 -8.09 -61.10 -20.24
N ILE A 7 -8.36 -60.14 -21.11
CA ILE A 7 -7.55 -58.89 -21.14
C ILE A 7 -8.13 -57.96 -20.09
N SER A 8 -7.43 -57.85 -18.97
CA SER A 8 -7.71 -56.90 -17.89
C SER A 8 -7.26 -55.51 -18.33
N ALA A 9 -8.20 -54.66 -18.71
CA ALA A 9 -7.90 -53.25 -18.99
C ALA A 9 -7.69 -52.49 -17.68
N VAL A 10 -6.42 -52.19 -17.37
CA VAL A 10 -6.06 -51.31 -16.27
C VAL A 10 -6.31 -49.87 -16.72
N PHE A 11 -7.40 -49.28 -16.23
CA PHE A 11 -7.70 -47.85 -16.41
C PHE A 11 -6.83 -47.04 -15.45
N LEU A 12 -5.70 -46.52 -15.93
CA LEU A 12 -4.90 -45.54 -15.20
C LEU A 12 -5.65 -44.21 -15.13
N LEU A 13 -6.32 -43.96 -13.99
CA LEU A 13 -6.86 -42.66 -13.67
C LEU A 13 -5.68 -41.69 -13.41
N ILE A 14 -5.32 -40.89 -14.42
CA ILE A 14 -4.39 -39.80 -14.26
C ILE A 14 -5.16 -38.66 -13.56
N CYS A 15 -5.01 -38.61 -12.25
CA CYS A 15 -5.49 -37.49 -11.44
C CYS A 15 -4.61 -36.27 -11.75
N ASN A 16 -5.07 -35.41 -12.66
CA ASN A 16 -4.44 -34.10 -12.88
C ASN A 16 -4.67 -33.24 -11.64
N PHE A 17 -3.70 -33.25 -10.71
CA PHE A 17 -3.60 -32.24 -9.67
C PHE A 17 -3.23 -30.92 -10.35
N THR A 18 -4.21 -30.15 -10.75
CA THR A 18 -4.01 -28.72 -11.00
C THR A 18 -3.75 -28.05 -9.66
N THR A 19 -2.47 -27.93 -9.31
CA THR A 19 -2.06 -27.04 -8.24
C THR A 19 -2.40 -25.62 -8.70
N GLY A 20 -3.60 -25.17 -8.37
CA GLY A 20 -3.93 -23.76 -8.44
C GLY A 20 -3.00 -23.02 -7.48
N GLN A 21 -1.89 -22.48 -8.00
CA GLN A 21 -1.10 -21.50 -7.27
C GLN A 21 -2.04 -20.34 -6.98
N ALA A 22 -2.49 -20.24 -5.74
CA ALA A 22 -3.06 -19.03 -5.22
C ALA A 22 -1.97 -17.96 -5.42
N LYS A 23 -2.18 -17.08 -6.40
CA LYS A 23 -1.37 -15.90 -6.60
C LYS A 23 -1.60 -15.06 -5.35
N ASP A 24 -0.68 -15.12 -4.39
CA ASP A 24 -0.71 -14.26 -3.22
C ASP A 24 -0.80 -12.83 -3.76
N SER A 25 -2.00 -12.29 -3.73
CA SER A 25 -2.23 -10.92 -4.18
C SER A 25 -1.52 -10.02 -3.18
N VAL A 26 -0.34 -9.52 -3.55
CA VAL A 26 0.37 -8.51 -2.77
C VAL A 26 -0.60 -7.33 -2.64
N ASN A 27 -1.02 -7.08 -1.41
CA ASN A 27 -1.95 -6.02 -1.09
C ASN A 27 -1.31 -5.08 -0.07
N PHE A 28 -1.73 -3.81 -0.05
CA PHE A 28 -1.28 -2.88 0.97
C PHE A 28 -1.95 -3.18 2.32
N LYS A 29 -1.28 -2.80 3.42
CA LYS A 29 -1.87 -2.83 4.76
C LYS A 29 -2.70 -1.57 5.00
N ASN A 30 -3.90 -1.73 5.54
CA ASN A 30 -4.74 -0.61 5.97
C ASN A 30 -4.76 -0.61 7.50
N LEU A 31 -4.18 0.42 8.13
CA LEU A 31 -4.00 0.49 9.57
C LEU A 31 -4.71 1.70 10.16
N GLU A 32 -5.34 1.49 11.31
CA GLU A 32 -5.87 2.56 12.16
C GLU A 32 -4.74 3.49 12.67
N PRO A 33 -5.04 4.72 13.11
CA PRO A 33 -4.01 5.72 13.42
C PRO A 33 -2.96 5.27 14.42
N TYR A 34 -3.34 4.57 15.49
CA TYR A 34 -2.39 4.07 16.48
C TYR A 34 -1.41 3.05 15.88
N ASP A 35 -1.93 2.05 15.19
CA ASP A 35 -1.10 1.00 14.58
C ASP A 35 -0.24 1.55 13.44
N PHE A 36 -0.78 2.48 12.66
CA PHE A 36 -0.03 3.20 11.63
C PHE A 36 1.13 3.98 12.24
N HIS A 37 0.89 4.72 13.34
CA HIS A 37 1.93 5.47 14.04
C HIS A 37 3.02 4.55 14.58
N MET A 38 2.63 3.46 15.23
CA MET A 38 3.59 2.49 15.77
C MET A 38 4.40 1.80 14.66
N ALA A 39 3.78 1.49 13.53
CA ALA A 39 4.47 0.94 12.37
C ALA A 39 5.46 1.95 11.76
N TRP A 40 5.07 3.23 11.65
CA TRP A 40 5.93 4.31 11.19
C TRP A 40 7.17 4.49 12.08
N LEU A 41 6.98 4.54 13.40
CA LEU A 41 8.09 4.71 14.36
C LEU A 41 9.07 3.53 14.37
N LYS A 42 8.61 2.32 14.03
CA LYS A 42 9.43 1.09 13.98
C LYS A 42 10.10 0.85 12.64
N ALA A 43 9.76 1.61 11.62
CA ALA A 43 10.29 1.39 10.28
C ALA A 43 11.71 1.94 10.16
N ASP A 44 12.70 1.05 10.01
CA ASP A 44 14.12 1.45 9.80
C ASP A 44 14.31 2.25 8.51
N LYS A 45 13.55 1.90 7.47
CA LYS A 45 13.60 2.54 6.14
C LYS A 45 12.16 2.83 5.69
N GLY A 46 11.60 3.93 6.13
CA GLY A 46 10.25 4.35 5.80
C GLY A 46 10.21 5.67 5.02
N MET A 47 9.16 5.86 4.24
CA MET A 47 8.81 7.13 3.61
C MET A 47 7.35 7.44 3.89
N LEU A 48 7.07 8.57 4.55
CA LEU A 48 5.71 9.01 4.86
C LEU A 48 5.25 10.01 3.81
N ILE A 49 4.17 9.68 3.11
CA ILE A 49 3.68 10.40 1.93
C ILE A 49 2.28 10.94 2.18
N ASP A 50 2.15 12.26 2.09
CA ASP A 50 0.85 12.93 2.02
C ASP A 50 0.43 13.05 0.55
N VAL A 51 -0.63 12.34 0.15
CA VAL A 51 -1.13 12.35 -1.23
C VAL A 51 -2.20 13.40 -1.48
N ARG A 52 -2.41 14.31 -0.53
CA ARG A 52 -3.34 15.44 -0.68
C ARG A 52 -2.75 16.53 -1.56
N GLU A 53 -3.62 17.44 -2.00
CA GLU A 53 -3.17 18.62 -2.74
C GLU A 53 -2.29 19.55 -1.88
N PRO A 54 -1.37 20.32 -2.49
CA PRO A 54 -0.42 21.17 -1.76
C PRO A 54 -1.07 22.16 -0.79
N MET A 55 -2.28 22.62 -1.08
CA MET A 55 -3.02 23.53 -0.19
C MET A 55 -3.45 22.83 1.10
N GLU A 56 -3.88 21.57 1.03
CA GLU A 56 -4.25 20.77 2.19
C GLU A 56 -3.02 20.45 3.05
N TYR A 57 -1.92 20.03 2.41
CA TYR A 57 -0.64 19.75 3.05
C TYR A 57 -0.07 20.98 3.78
N ARG A 58 -0.11 22.15 3.19
CA ARG A 58 0.35 23.41 3.81
C ARG A 58 -0.46 23.80 5.03
N LYS A 59 -1.76 23.49 5.07
CA LYS A 59 -2.64 23.82 6.19
C LYS A 59 -2.28 23.03 7.44
N ASN A 60 -2.07 21.75 7.31
CA ASN A 60 -1.58 20.83 8.36
C ASN A 60 -1.11 19.53 7.71
N ARG A 61 -0.19 18.82 8.35
CA ARG A 61 0.34 17.53 7.89
C ARG A 61 0.84 16.71 9.08
N ILE A 62 0.99 15.43 8.89
CA ILE A 62 1.73 14.58 9.84
C ILE A 62 3.22 14.99 9.72
N LYS A 63 3.90 15.07 10.87
CA LYS A 63 5.31 15.44 10.91
C LYS A 63 6.15 14.51 10.01
N ASP A 64 7.14 15.04 9.36
CA ASP A 64 8.08 14.36 8.45
C ASP A 64 7.45 13.81 7.16
N ALA A 65 6.16 14.06 6.91
CA ALA A 65 5.53 13.68 5.66
C ALA A 65 6.04 14.55 4.50
N ILE A 66 6.28 13.91 3.36
CA ILE A 66 6.52 14.60 2.08
C ILE A 66 5.21 14.68 1.29
N ASN A 67 5.04 15.74 0.52
CA ASN A 67 3.83 15.92 -0.28
C ASN A 67 4.05 15.43 -1.72
N LEU A 68 3.37 14.34 -2.06
CA LEU A 68 3.30 13.81 -3.41
C LEU A 68 1.82 13.62 -3.80
N PRO A 69 1.17 14.68 -4.33
CA PRO A 69 -0.25 14.62 -4.65
C PRO A 69 -0.62 13.47 -5.58
N SER A 70 -1.76 12.81 -5.29
CA SER A 70 -2.30 11.71 -6.09
C SER A 70 -2.77 12.16 -7.48
N SER A 71 -2.88 13.46 -7.72
CA SER A 71 -3.23 14.06 -9.01
C SER A 71 -2.13 13.96 -10.09
N GLY A 72 -1.01 13.27 -9.80
CA GLY A 72 0.03 12.96 -10.80
C GLY A 72 1.46 12.94 -10.27
N ASN A 73 1.79 13.69 -9.22
CA ASN A 73 3.17 13.75 -8.72
C ASN A 73 3.63 12.43 -8.11
N LEU A 74 2.74 11.75 -7.39
CA LEU A 74 3.05 10.45 -6.80
C LEU A 74 3.40 9.40 -7.86
N GLU A 75 2.62 9.34 -8.92
CA GLU A 75 2.84 8.34 -9.98
C GLU A 75 4.18 8.52 -10.68
N ARG A 76 4.56 9.76 -10.98
CA ARG A 76 5.89 10.07 -11.55
C ARG A 76 7.02 9.80 -10.56
N ALA A 77 6.86 10.20 -9.31
CA ALA A 77 7.86 9.97 -8.28
C ALA A 77 8.08 8.49 -7.99
N ALA A 78 7.03 7.67 -8.11
CA ALA A 78 7.10 6.24 -7.85
C ALA A 78 8.13 5.52 -8.73
N ASP A 79 8.47 6.05 -9.90
CA ASP A 79 9.46 5.43 -10.79
C ASP A 79 10.90 5.58 -10.25
N THR A 80 11.15 6.56 -9.39
CA THR A 80 12.47 6.86 -8.79
C THR A 80 12.60 6.47 -7.32
N ILE A 81 11.49 6.17 -6.65
CA ILE A 81 11.51 5.76 -5.24
C ILE A 81 12.12 4.36 -5.10
N ASN A 82 13.02 4.20 -4.13
CA ASN A 82 13.62 2.89 -3.82
C ASN A 82 12.54 1.88 -3.40
N ARG A 83 12.49 0.72 -4.06
CA ARG A 83 11.52 -0.36 -3.83
C ARG A 83 11.67 -1.05 -2.46
N GLU A 84 12.80 -0.89 -1.80
CA GLU A 84 13.06 -1.47 -0.47
C GLU A 84 12.40 -0.68 0.66
N LEU A 85 11.93 0.54 0.40
CA LEU A 85 11.28 1.35 1.42
C LEU A 85 9.91 0.80 1.82
N VAL A 86 9.54 1.00 3.06
CA VAL A 86 8.16 0.89 3.50
C VAL A 86 7.46 2.23 3.20
N LEU A 87 6.47 2.22 2.34
CA LEU A 87 5.73 3.42 1.99
C LEU A 87 4.50 3.56 2.89
N PHE A 88 4.45 4.62 3.65
CA PHE A 88 3.31 5.02 4.48
C PHE A 88 2.56 6.13 3.76
N VAL A 89 1.29 5.90 3.43
CA VAL A 89 0.50 6.86 2.65
C VAL A 89 -0.75 7.31 3.40
N TYR A 90 -1.10 8.57 3.29
CA TYR A 90 -2.36 9.07 3.82
C TYR A 90 -2.93 10.21 2.97
N CYS A 91 -4.24 10.42 3.12
CA CYS A 91 -4.93 11.60 2.61
C CYS A 91 -5.84 12.19 3.69
N THR A 92 -6.92 12.86 3.33
CA THR A 92 -7.85 13.46 4.30
C THR A 92 -8.68 12.40 5.03
N THR A 93 -9.29 11.45 4.31
CA THR A 93 -10.24 10.45 4.85
C THR A 93 -9.88 9.01 4.51
N GLY A 94 -8.72 8.76 3.86
CA GLY A 94 -8.28 7.42 3.45
C GLY A 94 -8.68 7.04 2.02
N TYR A 95 -9.63 7.71 1.37
CA TYR A 95 -10.10 7.31 0.03
C TYR A 95 -9.04 7.45 -1.06
N ARG A 96 -8.44 8.64 -1.20
CA ARG A 96 -7.37 8.89 -2.19
C ARG A 96 -6.14 8.03 -1.93
N SER A 97 -5.75 7.89 -0.66
CA SER A 97 -4.55 7.15 -0.27
C SER A 97 -4.71 5.64 -0.44
N LYS A 98 -5.89 5.06 -0.28
CA LYS A 98 -6.16 3.64 -0.64
C LYS A 98 -5.93 3.38 -2.13
N ARG A 99 -6.41 4.28 -3.00
CA ARG A 99 -6.15 4.20 -4.45
C ARG A 99 -4.67 4.36 -4.78
N SER A 100 -4.00 5.29 -4.10
CA SER A 100 -2.56 5.50 -4.23
C SER A 100 -1.76 4.29 -3.77
N ALA A 101 -2.14 3.67 -2.66
CA ALA A 101 -1.51 2.45 -2.16
C ALA A 101 -1.63 1.30 -3.17
N GLN A 102 -2.82 1.11 -3.76
CA GLN A 102 -3.02 0.09 -4.78
C GLN A 102 -2.18 0.37 -6.04
N MET A 103 -2.09 1.61 -6.48
CA MET A 103 -1.24 2.01 -7.59
C MET A 103 0.25 1.70 -7.31
N LEU A 104 0.72 1.98 -6.08
CA LEU A 104 2.09 1.68 -5.66
C LEU A 104 2.36 0.16 -5.65
N ILE A 105 1.43 -0.65 -5.17
CA ILE A 105 1.51 -2.12 -5.26
C ILE A 105 1.63 -2.56 -6.73
N ASN A 106 0.79 -2.02 -7.61
CA ASN A 106 0.82 -2.35 -9.04
C ASN A 106 2.14 -1.92 -9.72
N LYS A 107 2.82 -0.90 -9.19
CA LYS A 107 4.16 -0.46 -9.60
C LYS A 107 5.29 -1.28 -8.96
N GLY A 108 4.99 -2.34 -8.20
CA GLY A 108 5.97 -3.29 -7.66
C GLY A 108 6.54 -2.93 -6.28
N PHE A 109 5.90 -2.03 -5.53
CA PHE A 109 6.24 -1.83 -4.12
C PHE A 109 5.63 -2.97 -3.28
N LEU A 110 6.44 -3.64 -2.48
CA LEU A 110 6.02 -4.79 -1.69
C LEU A 110 5.47 -4.40 -0.30
N ARG A 111 5.83 -3.21 0.18
CA ARG A 111 5.53 -2.76 1.55
C ARG A 111 4.87 -1.39 1.52
N VAL A 112 3.55 -1.40 1.43
CA VAL A 112 2.74 -0.18 1.42
C VAL A 112 1.73 -0.24 2.56
N VAL A 113 1.64 0.83 3.33
CA VAL A 113 0.75 0.97 4.49
C VAL A 113 -0.10 2.22 4.31
N ASN A 114 -1.41 2.05 4.33
CA ASN A 114 -2.36 3.16 4.28
C ASN A 114 -2.86 3.50 5.69
N LEU A 115 -2.97 4.79 5.98
CA LEU A 115 -3.66 5.29 7.17
C LEU A 115 -5.17 5.28 6.95
N ASP A 116 -5.87 4.38 7.65
CA ASP A 116 -7.33 4.34 7.59
C ASP A 116 -7.94 5.60 8.22
N GLY A 117 -9.02 6.09 7.61
CA GLY A 117 -9.61 7.36 8.00
C GLY A 117 -8.74 8.61 7.76
N GLY A 118 -7.50 8.45 7.28
CA GLY A 118 -6.57 9.51 6.93
C GLY A 118 -6.23 10.47 8.08
N ILE A 119 -5.77 11.68 7.74
CA ILE A 119 -5.41 12.70 8.75
C ILE A 119 -6.60 13.13 9.61
N THR A 120 -7.84 12.89 9.16
CA THR A 120 -9.03 13.15 9.96
C THR A 120 -9.10 12.22 11.17
N ALA A 121 -8.93 10.90 10.97
CA ALA A 121 -8.87 9.93 12.05
C ALA A 121 -7.64 10.15 12.95
N TRP A 122 -6.48 10.43 12.35
CA TRP A 122 -5.26 10.79 13.07
C TRP A 122 -5.47 11.94 14.07
N LYS A 123 -6.14 13.02 13.65
CA LYS A 123 -6.45 14.14 14.52
C LYS A 123 -7.52 13.83 15.57
N LYS A 124 -8.49 12.98 15.24
CA LYS A 124 -9.52 12.54 16.18
C LYS A 124 -8.90 11.81 17.37
N GLU A 125 -7.86 11.02 17.14
CA GLU A 125 -7.08 10.35 18.18
C GLU A 125 -6.02 11.25 18.85
N LYS A 126 -6.07 12.57 18.54
CA LYS A 126 -5.19 13.60 19.13
C LYS A 126 -3.70 13.41 18.82
N PHE A 127 -3.34 12.66 17.80
CA PHE A 127 -1.98 12.60 17.34
C PHE A 127 -1.51 13.95 16.77
N PRO A 128 -0.24 14.31 16.96
CA PRO A 128 0.28 15.62 16.58
C PRO A 128 0.27 15.83 15.07
N VAL A 129 -0.04 17.06 14.67
CA VAL A 129 0.10 17.53 13.29
C VAL A 129 0.95 18.78 13.25
N ASP A 130 1.78 18.85 12.23
CA ASP A 130 2.56 20.06 11.96
C ASP A 130 1.68 21.09 11.23
N LYS A 131 1.54 22.28 11.80
CA LYS A 131 0.78 23.41 11.26
C LYS A 131 1.69 24.50 10.67
N LYS A 132 2.97 24.21 10.52
CA LYS A 132 3.94 25.18 10.07
C LYS A 132 3.61 25.64 8.66
N ARG A 133 3.16 26.89 8.49
CA ARG A 133 3.13 27.56 7.20
C ARG A 133 4.52 27.46 6.59
N LEU A 134 4.67 26.77 5.46
CA LEU A 134 5.88 26.93 4.66
C LEU A 134 5.97 28.44 4.37
N ARG A 135 6.97 29.11 4.92
CA ARG A 135 7.24 30.51 4.62
C ARG A 135 7.39 30.60 3.10
N GLY A 136 6.39 31.19 2.45
CA GLY A 136 6.48 31.51 1.04
C GLY A 136 7.77 32.32 0.85
N SER A 137 8.58 31.97 -0.12
CA SER A 137 9.69 32.79 -0.55
C SER A 137 9.11 34.19 -0.84
N LYS A 138 9.53 35.17 -0.05
CA LYS A 138 9.31 36.59 -0.42
C LYS A 138 9.93 36.77 -1.79
N LYS A 139 9.11 37.19 -2.77
CA LYS A 139 9.58 37.73 -4.03
C LYS A 139 10.50 38.90 -3.79
#